data_4128e70e6de3e4287b60cc5d4ecb069a
#
_entry.id   4128e70e6de3e4287b60cc5d4ecb069a
#
_cell.length_a   1.000
_cell.length_b   1.000
_cell.length_c   1.000
_cell.angle_alpha   90.00
_cell.angle_beta   90.00
_cell.angle_gamma   90.00
#
_symmetry.space_group_name_H-M   'P 1'
#
loop_
_entity.id
_entity.type
_entity.pdbx_description
1 polymer ?
#
loop_
_entity_poly.entity_id
_entity_poly.type
_entity_poly.pdbx_seq_one_letter_code
_entity_poly.pdbx_strand_id
1 'polypeptide(L)'
;MNSLPLILAVFLLINLLVALLRVARGPTPADRLLAALLFGTTGVAILLLLAFATGSAALLDAALVFALLAAITGAAFAQRAWREEQAGTAHDVE
;
A
#
# COMPACT_ATOMS: atom_id res chain seq x y z
N MET A 1 6.98 -16.37 -24.84
CA MET A 1 7.24 -15.95 -23.50
C MET A 1 7.08 -14.49 -23.34
N ASN A 2 6.23 -14.12 -22.44
CA ASN A 2 5.92 -12.71 -22.29
C ASN A 2 6.78 -12.07 -21.22
N SER A 3 7.66 -11.17 -21.66
CA SER A 3 8.38 -10.30 -20.75
C SER A 3 7.51 -9.13 -20.29
N LEU A 4 6.29 -9.02 -20.82
CA LEU A 4 5.40 -7.93 -20.49
C LEU A 4 5.08 -7.85 -18.99
N PRO A 5 4.72 -8.96 -18.29
CA PRO A 5 4.48 -8.88 -16.85
C PRO A 5 5.69 -8.41 -16.07
N LEU A 6 6.88 -8.83 -16.48
CA LEU A 6 8.10 -8.43 -15.81
C LEU A 6 8.37 -6.93 -16.01
N ILE A 7 8.18 -6.44 -17.22
CA ILE A 7 8.36 -5.02 -17.53
C ILE A 7 7.38 -4.18 -16.73
N LEU A 8 6.12 -4.61 -16.65
CA LEU A 8 5.11 -3.91 -15.85
C LEU A 8 5.47 -3.91 -14.38
N ALA A 9 5.97 -5.04 -13.86
CA ALA A 9 6.38 -5.13 -12.47
C ALA A 9 7.50 -4.14 -12.16
N VAL A 10 8.51 -4.04 -13.04
CA VAL A 10 9.61 -3.11 -12.87
C VAL A 10 9.12 -1.67 -12.92
N PHE A 11 8.23 -1.37 -13.86
CA PHE A 11 7.64 -0.04 -13.98
C PHE A 11 6.89 0.35 -12.70
N LEU A 12 6.07 -0.56 -12.18
CA LEU A 12 5.33 -0.31 -10.95
C LEU A 12 6.26 -0.16 -9.76
N LEU A 13 7.34 -0.94 -9.72
CA LEU A 13 8.32 -0.84 -8.65
C LEU A 13 8.99 0.53 -8.64
N ILE A 14 9.39 1.03 -9.79
CA ILE A 14 9.98 2.37 -9.92
C ILE A 14 8.99 3.43 -9.45
N ASN A 15 7.74 3.30 -9.89
CA ASN A 15 6.67 4.19 -9.48
C ASN A 15 6.49 4.20 -7.97
N LEU A 16 6.52 3.01 -7.37
CA LEU A 16 6.38 2.85 -5.93
C LEU A 16 7.51 3.52 -5.18
N LEU A 17 8.75 3.35 -5.66
CA LEU A 17 9.91 3.97 -5.03
C LEU A 17 9.82 5.49 -5.07
N VAL A 18 9.40 6.04 -6.21
CA VAL A 18 9.21 7.48 -6.33
C VAL A 18 8.14 7.98 -5.37
N ALA A 19 7.04 7.24 -5.27
CA ALA A 19 5.95 7.60 -4.35
C ALA A 19 6.42 7.57 -2.90
N LEU A 20 7.22 6.57 -2.52
CA LEU A 20 7.76 6.47 -1.17
C LEU A 20 8.68 7.64 -0.85
N LEU A 21 9.53 8.02 -1.79
CA LEU A 21 10.42 9.17 -1.60
C LEU A 21 9.62 10.46 -1.41
N ARG A 22 8.55 10.60 -2.17
CA ARG A 22 7.68 11.78 -2.06
C ARG A 22 7.02 11.86 -0.69
N VAL A 23 6.53 10.72 -0.20
CA VAL A 23 5.86 10.66 1.10
C VAL A 23 6.84 10.89 2.24
N ALA A 24 8.07 10.38 2.12
CA ALA A 24 9.09 10.53 3.15
C ALA A 24 9.48 11.98 3.38
N ARG A 25 9.22 12.85 2.42
CA ARG A 25 9.64 14.26 2.48
C ARG A 25 8.65 15.19 3.18
N GLY A 26 7.70 14.68 3.90
CA GLY A 26 7.04 15.48 4.88
C GLY A 26 5.60 15.89 4.66
N PRO A 27 4.80 15.10 4.00
CA PRO A 27 3.39 15.43 3.87
C PRO A 27 2.63 15.21 5.17
N THR A 28 1.37 15.56 5.13
CA THR A 28 0.45 15.41 6.25
C THR A 28 0.22 13.94 6.58
N PRO A 29 -0.28 13.62 7.79
CA PRO A 29 -0.66 12.25 8.13
C PRO A 29 -1.67 11.62 7.17
N ALA A 30 -2.59 12.43 6.63
CA ALA A 30 -3.56 11.93 5.65
C ALA A 30 -2.87 11.46 4.37
N ASP A 31 -1.85 12.20 3.92
CA ASP A 31 -1.09 11.81 2.74
C ASP A 31 -0.31 10.52 2.99
N ARG A 32 0.20 10.35 4.20
CA ARG A 32 0.89 9.10 4.57
C ARG A 32 -0.04 7.90 4.53
N LEU A 33 -1.26 8.08 5.02
CA LEU A 33 -2.26 7.01 4.99
C LEU A 33 -2.60 6.63 3.55
N LEU A 34 -2.84 7.63 2.72
CA LEU A 34 -3.14 7.40 1.32
C LEU A 34 -1.99 6.67 0.61
N ALA A 35 -0.77 7.09 0.89
CA ALA A 35 0.41 6.46 0.33
C ALA A 35 0.55 5.02 0.81
N ALA A 36 0.25 4.75 2.08
CA ALA A 36 0.31 3.40 2.62
C ALA A 36 -0.69 2.47 1.92
N LEU A 37 -1.90 2.97 1.66
CA LEU A 37 -2.91 2.21 0.92
C LEU A 37 -2.48 1.95 -0.52
N LEU A 38 -1.94 2.97 -1.17
CA LEU A 38 -1.41 2.82 -2.53
C LEU A 38 -0.23 1.87 -2.56
N PHE A 39 0.64 1.96 -1.56
CA PHE A 39 1.77 1.04 -1.42
C PHE A 39 1.28 -0.40 -1.32
N GLY A 40 0.26 -0.64 -0.48
CA GLY A 40 -0.31 -1.96 -0.31
C GLY A 40 -0.85 -2.52 -1.62
N THR A 41 -1.67 -1.73 -2.32
CA THR A 41 -2.27 -2.15 -3.58
C THR A 41 -1.22 -2.38 -4.66
N THR A 42 -0.31 -1.43 -4.82
CA THR A 42 0.75 -1.54 -5.83
C THR A 42 1.69 -2.70 -5.51
N GLY A 43 2.04 -2.88 -4.24
CA GLY A 43 2.87 -4.00 -3.81
C GLY A 43 2.26 -5.35 -4.14
N VAL A 44 0.97 -5.50 -3.88
CA VAL A 44 0.25 -6.73 -4.23
C VAL A 44 0.26 -6.93 -5.74
N ALA A 45 0.03 -5.87 -6.50
CA ALA A 45 0.06 -5.94 -7.96
C ALA A 45 1.42 -6.39 -8.48
N ILE A 46 2.49 -5.85 -7.91
CA ILE A 46 3.86 -6.24 -8.29
C ILE A 46 4.09 -7.72 -7.99
N LEU A 47 3.68 -8.18 -6.80
CA LEU A 47 3.84 -9.58 -6.43
C LEU A 47 3.05 -10.51 -7.35
N LEU A 48 1.83 -10.10 -7.73
CA LEU A 48 1.02 -10.89 -8.65
C LEU A 48 1.64 -10.96 -10.03
N LEU A 49 2.17 -9.84 -10.51
CA LEU A 49 2.85 -9.81 -11.81
C LEU A 49 4.10 -10.69 -11.80
N LEU A 50 4.87 -10.64 -10.72
CA LEU A 50 6.04 -11.49 -10.58
C LEU A 50 5.66 -12.97 -10.47
N ALA A 51 4.59 -13.27 -9.74
CA ALA A 51 4.09 -14.63 -9.63
C ALA A 51 3.69 -15.18 -10.99
N PHE A 52 3.01 -14.36 -11.78
CA PHE A 52 2.61 -14.74 -13.13
C PHE A 52 3.82 -14.92 -14.05
N ALA A 53 4.77 -13.98 -13.96
CA ALA A 53 5.96 -14.00 -14.83
C ALA A 53 6.87 -15.19 -14.55
N THR A 54 7.00 -15.58 -13.28
CA THR A 54 7.90 -16.67 -12.86
C THR A 54 7.19 -18.00 -12.68
N GLY A 55 5.86 -18.00 -12.66
CA GLY A 55 5.08 -19.21 -12.40
C GLY A 55 5.23 -19.72 -10.97
N SER A 56 5.55 -18.86 -10.02
CA SER A 56 5.81 -19.25 -8.65
C SER A 56 4.55 -19.17 -7.79
N ALA A 57 4.16 -20.31 -7.23
CA ALA A 57 3.05 -20.34 -6.27
C ALA A 57 3.42 -19.65 -4.97
N ALA A 58 4.69 -19.68 -4.60
CA ALA A 58 5.15 -19.02 -3.39
C ALA A 58 4.93 -17.50 -3.45
N LEU A 59 5.15 -16.89 -4.61
CA LEU A 59 4.89 -15.46 -4.77
C LEU A 59 3.41 -15.14 -4.69
N LEU A 60 2.56 -16.04 -5.15
CA LEU A 60 1.12 -15.87 -5.03
C LEU A 60 0.68 -15.89 -3.56
N ASP A 61 1.23 -16.83 -2.79
CA ASP A 61 0.97 -16.88 -1.35
C ASP A 61 1.46 -15.64 -0.64
N ALA A 62 2.63 -15.15 -1.02
CA ALA A 62 3.17 -13.91 -0.47
C ALA A 62 2.25 -12.73 -0.78
N ALA A 63 1.69 -12.69 -1.98
CA ALA A 63 0.76 -11.63 -2.38
C ALA A 63 -0.50 -11.65 -1.51
N LEU A 64 -1.02 -12.84 -1.21
CA LEU A 64 -2.18 -12.98 -0.35
C LEU A 64 -1.90 -12.48 1.07
N VAL A 65 -0.78 -12.89 1.64
CA VAL A 65 -0.39 -12.45 2.98
C VAL A 65 -0.20 -10.94 3.00
N PHE A 66 0.46 -10.42 1.99
CA PHE A 66 0.70 -8.98 1.88
C PHE A 66 -0.62 -8.21 1.77
N ALA A 67 -1.57 -8.74 1.00
CA ALA A 67 -2.89 -8.12 0.85
C ALA A 67 -3.64 -8.07 2.18
N LEU A 68 -3.58 -9.16 2.95
CA LEU A 68 -4.21 -9.22 4.26
C LEU A 68 -3.56 -8.21 5.22
N LEU A 69 -2.24 -8.16 5.24
CA LEU A 69 -1.52 -7.21 6.10
C LEU A 69 -1.84 -5.78 5.71
N ALA A 70 -1.90 -5.49 4.42
CA ALA A 70 -2.22 -4.15 3.94
C ALA A 70 -3.64 -3.75 4.35
N ALA A 71 -4.59 -4.69 4.24
CA ALA A 71 -5.97 -4.43 4.63
C ALA A 71 -6.10 -4.17 6.13
N ILE A 72 -5.42 -4.99 6.94
CA ILE A 72 -5.45 -4.82 8.40
C ILE A 72 -4.80 -3.50 8.79
N THR A 73 -3.68 -3.17 8.19
CA THR A 73 -2.98 -1.92 8.46
C THR A 73 -3.85 -0.73 8.07
N GLY A 74 -4.47 -0.78 6.91
CA GLY A 74 -5.36 0.28 6.45
C GLY A 74 -6.54 0.48 7.39
N ALA A 75 -7.16 -0.61 7.83
CA ALA A 75 -8.28 -0.56 8.76
C ALA A 75 -7.86 0.02 10.10
N ALA A 76 -6.69 -0.39 10.60
CA ALA A 76 -6.17 0.11 11.88
C ALA A 76 -5.90 1.61 11.81
N PHE A 77 -5.29 2.08 10.74
CA PHE A 77 -5.05 3.51 10.55
C PHE A 77 -6.34 4.30 10.42
N ALA A 78 -7.31 3.76 9.69
CA ALA A 78 -8.60 4.43 9.51
C ALA A 78 -9.32 4.57 10.86
N GLN A 79 -9.31 3.53 11.69
CA GLN A 79 -9.91 3.59 13.01
C GLN A 79 -9.22 4.62 13.89
N ARG A 80 -7.91 4.66 13.84
CA ARG A 80 -7.13 5.60 14.64
C ARG A 80 -7.43 7.04 14.23
N ALA A 81 -7.47 7.31 12.94
CA ALA A 81 -7.80 8.63 12.42
C ALA A 81 -9.22 9.04 12.82
N TRP A 82 -10.16 8.09 12.77
CA TRP A 82 -11.54 8.32 13.16
C TRP A 82 -11.64 8.69 14.64
N ARG A 83 -10.90 7.98 15.50
CA ARG A 83 -10.91 8.26 16.93
C ARG A 83 -10.34 9.64 17.24
N GLU A 84 -9.26 10.02 16.58
CA GLU A 84 -8.67 11.33 16.77
C GLU A 84 -9.62 12.44 16.34
N GLU A 85 -10.34 12.23 15.24
CA GLU A 85 -11.31 13.18 14.75
C GLU A 85 -12.47 13.32 15.73
N GLN A 86 -12.98 12.24 16.26
CA GLN A 86 -14.05 12.27 17.24
C GLN A 86 -13.61 12.95 18.54
N ALA A 87 -12.39 12.66 18.99
CA ALA A 87 -11.83 13.29 20.19
C ALA A 87 -11.70 14.79 19.99
N GLY A 88 -11.25 15.22 18.80
CA GLY A 88 -11.15 16.64 18.47
C GLY A 88 -12.50 17.33 18.46
N THR A 89 -13.49 16.70 17.88
CA THR A 89 -14.86 17.24 17.83
C THR A 89 -15.47 17.35 19.23
N ALA A 90 -15.30 16.33 20.04
CA ALA A 90 -15.79 16.35 21.42
C ALA A 90 -15.11 17.45 22.21
N HIS A 91 -13.85 17.68 21.99
CA HIS A 91 -13.08 18.73 22.69
C HIS A 91 -13.57 20.12 22.26
N ASP A 92 -13.87 20.29 20.99
CA ASP A 92 -14.36 21.57 20.46
C ASP A 92 -15.74 21.93 20.99
N VAL A 93 -16.57 20.95 21.28
CA VAL A 93 -17.91 21.18 21.79
C VAL A 93 -17.88 21.68 23.25
N GLU A 94 -16.88 21.29 24.00
CA GLU A 94 -16.71 21.75 25.39
C GLU A 94 -16.12 23.16 25.43
#